data_86a5bc9fbf2ae3bcdc01359d18d7b19c
#
_entry.id   86a5bc9fbf2ae3bcdc01359d18d7b19c
#
_cell.length_a   1.000
_cell.length_b   1.000
_cell.length_c   1.000
_cell.angle_alpha   90.00
_cell.angle_beta   90.00
_cell.angle_gamma   90.00
#
_symmetry.space_group_name_H-M   'P 1'
#
loop_
_entity.id
_entity.type
_entity.pdbx_description
1 polymer ?
#
loop_
_entity_poly.entity_id
_entity_poly.type
_entity_poly.pdbx_seq_one_letter_code
_entity_poly.pdbx_strand_id
1 'polypeptide(L)'
;MDKRDEQAVTAVKLYFERGLSQAEVATAMGLSRPTVAKLLQRGKEAGFVTIAIHDPRETSSELARRLEERFGLAEARVVHMDVPGGTDLLDELGRAGADLVVELVHDGMSVGISWGRTMSAVASHLRHTARSDVTVVQLKGGSSYSELATNDFEIMRAFCDALNATAMYLPLPAIFQDVRTLSVVKRDPHIAKILQAGRRTDAVVFTVGSVGRQSLILNLGHLNDQEVEELVERSAGDACSRFYTREGACAVPAIDKRTAGISLEDLASRPIRILVAGGQHKAGRGAGLQVFKGGLLAAAFTVQGNEAALRRWAGRRLASGCVQPGHFSDAGPV
;
A
#
# COMPACT_ATOMS: atom_id res chain seq x y z
N MET A 1 -29.78 -41.49 -19.09
CA MET A 1 -30.08 -40.65 -17.90
C MET A 1 -31.41 -41.18 -17.37
N ASP A 2 -31.50 -41.43 -16.08
CA ASP A 2 -32.72 -41.87 -15.39
C ASP A 2 -33.73 -40.72 -15.38
N LYS A 3 -35.03 -41.03 -15.42
CA LYS A 3 -36.14 -40.02 -15.36
C LYS A 3 -36.02 -39.04 -14.16
N ARG A 4 -35.44 -39.53 -13.06
CA ARG A 4 -35.18 -38.75 -11.88
C ARG A 4 -34.02 -37.76 -12.05
N ASP A 5 -33.02 -38.16 -12.83
CA ASP A 5 -31.89 -37.29 -13.18
C ASP A 5 -32.32 -36.18 -14.14
N GLU A 6 -33.21 -36.48 -15.11
CA GLU A 6 -33.78 -35.46 -16.00
C GLU A 6 -34.58 -34.42 -15.23
N GLN A 7 -35.38 -34.87 -14.25
CA GLN A 7 -36.10 -33.95 -13.35
C GLN A 7 -35.14 -33.13 -12.48
N ALA A 8 -34.04 -33.73 -12.00
CA ALA A 8 -33.02 -33.01 -11.22
C ALA A 8 -32.33 -31.92 -12.05
N VAL A 9 -31.95 -32.23 -13.31
CA VAL A 9 -31.36 -31.24 -14.22
C VAL A 9 -32.33 -30.09 -14.49
N THR A 10 -33.62 -30.40 -14.71
CA THR A 10 -34.64 -29.38 -14.94
C THR A 10 -34.82 -28.49 -13.71
N ALA A 11 -34.91 -29.08 -12.52
CA ALA A 11 -35.04 -28.32 -11.27
C ALA A 11 -33.80 -27.41 -11.04
N VAL A 12 -32.58 -27.91 -11.28
CA VAL A 12 -31.32 -27.16 -11.17
C VAL A 12 -31.31 -25.96 -12.12
N LYS A 13 -31.69 -26.16 -13.39
CA LYS A 13 -31.74 -25.04 -14.36
C LYS A 13 -32.75 -23.97 -13.96
N LEU A 14 -33.94 -24.37 -13.54
CA LEU A 14 -34.96 -23.42 -13.11
C LEU A 14 -34.52 -22.63 -11.88
N TYR A 15 -33.86 -23.28 -10.92
CA TYR A 15 -33.41 -22.67 -9.68
C TYR A 15 -32.16 -21.81 -9.86
N PHE A 16 -31.07 -22.33 -10.45
CA PHE A 16 -29.79 -21.66 -10.52
C PHE A 16 -29.61 -20.76 -11.75
N GLU A 17 -30.16 -21.12 -12.93
CA GLU A 17 -30.01 -20.31 -14.13
C GLU A 17 -31.11 -19.25 -14.26
N ARG A 18 -32.36 -19.60 -13.87
CA ARG A 18 -33.52 -18.70 -13.99
C ARG A 18 -33.83 -17.96 -12.67
N GLY A 19 -33.15 -18.27 -11.58
CA GLY A 19 -33.32 -17.59 -10.29
C GLY A 19 -34.65 -17.83 -9.60
N LEU A 20 -35.40 -18.88 -9.98
CA LEU A 20 -36.72 -19.18 -9.39
C LEU A 20 -36.53 -19.73 -7.97
N SER A 21 -37.43 -19.35 -7.06
CA SER A 21 -37.51 -19.95 -5.73
C SER A 21 -37.91 -21.41 -5.79
N GLN A 22 -37.66 -22.20 -4.78
CA GLN A 22 -38.08 -23.60 -4.72
C GLN A 22 -39.60 -23.77 -4.85
N ALA A 23 -40.43 -22.79 -4.43
CA ALA A 23 -41.84 -22.79 -4.56
C ALA A 23 -42.28 -22.59 -6.03
N GLU A 24 -41.65 -21.65 -6.73
CA GLU A 24 -41.90 -21.39 -8.15
C GLU A 24 -41.46 -22.56 -9.03
N VAL A 25 -40.30 -23.19 -8.72
CA VAL A 25 -39.84 -24.41 -9.37
C VAL A 25 -40.87 -25.54 -9.17
N ALA A 26 -41.40 -25.70 -7.94
CA ALA A 26 -42.41 -26.70 -7.63
C ALA A 26 -43.70 -26.50 -8.48
N THR A 27 -44.14 -25.27 -8.58
CA THR A 27 -45.30 -24.90 -9.44
C THR A 27 -45.01 -25.18 -10.91
N ALA A 28 -43.89 -24.75 -11.43
CA ALA A 28 -43.48 -24.93 -12.82
C ALA A 28 -43.34 -26.40 -13.24
N MET A 29 -42.89 -27.25 -12.30
CA MET A 29 -42.72 -28.69 -12.53
C MET A 29 -43.89 -29.57 -12.13
N GLY A 30 -44.94 -29.01 -11.55
CA GLY A 30 -46.10 -29.76 -11.01
C GLY A 30 -45.73 -30.69 -9.86
N LEU A 31 -44.76 -30.31 -9.01
CA LEU A 31 -44.21 -31.11 -7.91
C LEU A 31 -44.43 -30.41 -6.58
N SER A 32 -44.22 -31.15 -5.49
CA SER A 32 -44.19 -30.55 -4.16
C SER A 32 -42.85 -29.87 -3.87
N ARG A 33 -42.81 -28.81 -3.08
CA ARG A 33 -41.57 -28.16 -2.62
C ARG A 33 -40.55 -29.09 -1.98
N PRO A 34 -40.92 -30.05 -1.12
CA PRO A 34 -39.99 -31.08 -0.62
C PRO A 34 -39.39 -31.97 -1.71
N THR A 35 -40.14 -32.26 -2.77
CA THR A 35 -39.64 -33.03 -3.91
C THR A 35 -38.62 -32.23 -4.70
N VAL A 36 -38.86 -30.93 -4.91
CA VAL A 36 -37.89 -30.03 -5.56
C VAL A 36 -36.60 -29.95 -4.74
N ALA A 37 -36.68 -29.80 -3.42
CA ALA A 37 -35.49 -29.77 -2.55
C ALA A 37 -34.66 -31.06 -2.70
N LYS A 38 -35.29 -32.24 -2.78
CA LYS A 38 -34.59 -33.52 -3.04
C LYS A 38 -33.98 -33.59 -4.43
N LEU A 39 -34.63 -33.04 -5.45
CA LEU A 39 -34.10 -32.99 -6.81
C LEU A 39 -32.90 -32.05 -6.93
N LEU A 40 -32.93 -30.90 -6.26
CA LEU A 40 -31.78 -29.97 -6.18
C LEU A 40 -30.61 -30.61 -5.46
N GLN A 41 -30.86 -31.34 -4.36
CA GLN A 41 -29.83 -32.08 -3.65
C GLN A 41 -29.22 -33.17 -4.55
N ARG A 42 -30.05 -33.96 -5.23
CA ARG A 42 -29.59 -34.96 -6.21
C ARG A 42 -28.76 -34.33 -7.33
N GLY A 43 -29.18 -33.14 -7.81
CA GLY A 43 -28.44 -32.42 -8.84
C GLY A 43 -27.01 -32.01 -8.41
N LYS A 44 -26.85 -31.68 -7.13
CA LYS A 44 -25.52 -31.43 -6.54
C LYS A 44 -24.69 -32.72 -6.42
N GLU A 45 -25.30 -33.77 -5.89
CA GLU A 45 -24.64 -35.06 -5.68
C GLU A 45 -24.23 -35.74 -6.99
N ALA A 46 -25.04 -35.62 -8.04
CA ALA A 46 -24.78 -36.14 -9.38
C ALA A 46 -23.84 -35.22 -10.21
N GLY A 47 -23.41 -34.11 -9.69
CA GLY A 47 -22.54 -33.16 -10.39
C GLY A 47 -23.17 -32.36 -11.51
N PHE A 48 -24.53 -32.31 -11.59
CA PHE A 48 -25.24 -31.52 -12.60
C PHE A 48 -25.14 -30.02 -12.34
N VAL A 49 -24.78 -29.63 -11.11
CA VAL A 49 -24.43 -28.26 -10.72
C VAL A 49 -23.25 -28.32 -9.76
N THR A 50 -22.25 -27.47 -10.03
CA THR A 50 -21.14 -27.21 -9.13
C THR A 50 -21.27 -25.80 -8.59
N ILE A 51 -21.32 -25.65 -7.27
CA ILE A 51 -21.37 -24.35 -6.61
C ILE A 51 -19.95 -24.04 -6.14
N ALA A 52 -19.33 -23.02 -6.73
CA ALA A 52 -18.08 -22.48 -6.26
C ALA A 52 -18.38 -21.19 -5.44
N ILE A 53 -18.00 -21.20 -4.18
CA ILE A 53 -18.09 -20.02 -3.33
C ILE A 53 -16.74 -19.31 -3.46
N HIS A 54 -16.75 -18.10 -4.01
CA HIS A 54 -15.60 -17.20 -3.99
C HIS A 54 -15.78 -16.22 -2.83
N ASP A 55 -15.19 -16.53 -1.69
CA ASP A 55 -15.14 -15.56 -0.58
C ASP A 55 -14.00 -14.56 -0.86
N PRO A 56 -14.30 -13.28 -1.06
CA PRO A 56 -13.28 -12.26 -1.28
C PRO A 56 -12.27 -12.17 -0.15
N ARG A 57 -12.69 -12.50 1.08
CA ARG A 57 -11.81 -12.49 2.26
C ARG A 57 -10.77 -13.61 2.21
N GLU A 58 -11.14 -14.80 1.72
CA GLU A 58 -10.19 -15.90 1.51
C GLU A 58 -9.15 -15.54 0.45
N THR A 59 -9.58 -14.91 -0.65
CA THR A 59 -8.70 -14.41 -1.70
C THR A 59 -7.74 -13.35 -1.17
N SER A 60 -8.22 -12.41 -0.36
CA SER A 60 -7.40 -11.37 0.27
C SER A 60 -6.38 -11.97 1.23
N SER A 61 -6.75 -12.95 2.02
CA SER A 61 -5.87 -13.65 2.97
C SER A 61 -4.78 -14.45 2.24
N GLU A 62 -5.12 -15.16 1.16
CA GLU A 62 -4.14 -15.89 0.36
C GLU A 62 -3.16 -14.93 -0.34
N LEU A 63 -3.63 -13.79 -0.86
CA LEU A 63 -2.76 -12.78 -1.45
C LEU A 63 -1.85 -12.14 -0.40
N ALA A 64 -2.35 -11.86 0.80
CA ALA A 64 -1.57 -11.35 1.92
C ALA A 64 -0.42 -12.31 2.24
N ARG A 65 -0.72 -13.58 2.48
CA ARG A 65 0.29 -14.62 2.76
C ARG A 65 1.35 -14.72 1.65
N ARG A 66 0.96 -14.70 0.36
CA ARG A 66 1.89 -14.73 -0.77
C ARG A 66 2.78 -13.48 -0.85
N LEU A 67 2.26 -12.31 -0.46
CA LEU A 67 3.05 -11.08 -0.37
C LEU A 67 4.06 -11.17 0.78
N GLU A 68 3.64 -11.65 1.94
CA GLU A 68 4.49 -11.87 3.11
C GLU A 68 5.66 -12.81 2.77
N GLU A 69 5.38 -13.99 2.20
CA GLU A 69 6.40 -14.96 1.81
C GLU A 69 7.37 -14.41 0.75
N ARG A 70 6.83 -13.71 -0.26
CA ARG A 70 7.64 -13.24 -1.37
C ARG A 70 8.56 -12.09 -1.02
N PHE A 71 8.08 -11.17 -0.19
CA PHE A 71 8.80 -9.93 0.14
C PHE A 71 9.38 -9.92 1.55
N GLY A 72 9.17 -10.98 2.33
CA GLY A 72 9.61 -11.06 3.71
C GLY A 72 8.91 -10.03 4.58
N LEU A 73 7.59 -9.81 4.34
CA LEU A 73 6.80 -8.89 5.15
C LEU A 73 6.45 -9.59 6.46
N ALA A 74 6.41 -8.83 7.55
CA ALA A 74 5.91 -9.34 8.82
C ALA A 74 4.39 -9.50 8.81
N GLU A 75 3.70 -8.59 8.10
CA GLU A 75 2.26 -8.60 7.94
C GLU A 75 1.86 -7.91 6.64
N ALA A 76 0.86 -8.45 5.94
CA ALA A 76 0.23 -7.82 4.79
C ALA A 76 -1.29 -7.82 4.97
N ARG A 77 -1.91 -6.64 4.82
CA ARG A 77 -3.37 -6.48 4.79
C ARG A 77 -3.81 -6.14 3.39
N VAL A 78 -4.52 -7.06 2.75
CA VAL A 78 -5.07 -6.87 1.42
C VAL A 78 -6.55 -6.50 1.55
N VAL A 79 -6.87 -5.23 1.27
CA VAL A 79 -8.26 -4.75 1.32
C VAL A 79 -8.96 -5.04 0.00
N HIS A 80 -10.21 -5.49 0.09
CA HIS A 80 -11.07 -5.82 -1.02
C HIS A 80 -12.27 -4.87 -1.04
N MET A 81 -12.73 -4.50 -2.24
CA MET A 81 -13.95 -3.68 -2.38
C MET A 81 -15.13 -4.60 -2.70
N ASP A 82 -16.07 -4.69 -1.79
CA ASP A 82 -17.20 -5.62 -1.89
C ASP A 82 -18.25 -5.22 -2.95
N VAL A 83 -18.32 -3.94 -3.37
CA VAL A 83 -19.32 -3.45 -4.33
C VAL A 83 -18.71 -2.42 -5.28
N PRO A 84 -18.92 -2.53 -6.61
CA PRO A 84 -18.65 -1.43 -7.54
C PRO A 84 -19.52 -0.21 -7.19
N GLY A 85 -18.89 0.90 -6.79
CA GLY A 85 -19.58 2.12 -6.35
C GLY A 85 -19.84 2.20 -4.84
N GLY A 86 -19.32 1.24 -4.05
CA GLY A 86 -19.29 1.29 -2.57
C GLY A 86 -18.23 2.23 -2.02
N THR A 87 -17.72 1.92 -0.83
CA THR A 87 -16.69 2.71 -0.13
C THR A 87 -15.48 2.99 -1.04
N ASP A 88 -14.95 4.21 -0.98
CA ASP A 88 -13.77 4.59 -1.78
C ASP A 88 -12.58 3.69 -1.37
N LEU A 89 -11.89 3.17 -2.38
CA LEU A 89 -10.67 2.40 -2.23
C LEU A 89 -9.64 3.08 -1.31
N LEU A 90 -9.56 4.39 -1.40
CA LEU A 90 -8.65 5.21 -0.61
C LEU A 90 -9.06 5.20 0.87
N ASP A 91 -10.36 5.16 1.14
CA ASP A 91 -10.94 5.08 2.48
C ASP A 91 -10.61 3.76 3.16
N GLU A 92 -10.82 2.62 2.49
CA GLU A 92 -10.47 1.30 3.02
C GLU A 92 -8.96 1.12 3.26
N LEU A 93 -8.13 1.64 2.35
CA LEU A 93 -6.68 1.70 2.56
C LEU A 93 -6.31 2.56 3.76
N GLY A 94 -6.98 3.70 3.91
CA GLY A 94 -6.81 4.60 5.03
C GLY A 94 -7.10 3.90 6.35
N ARG A 95 -8.23 3.20 6.43
CA ARG A 95 -8.64 2.42 7.60
C ARG A 95 -7.62 1.35 7.97
N ALA A 96 -7.25 0.49 7.01
CA ALA A 96 -6.28 -0.58 7.23
C ALA A 96 -4.90 -0.03 7.65
N GLY A 97 -4.46 1.08 7.04
CA GLY A 97 -3.23 1.75 7.41
C GLY A 97 -3.27 2.37 8.82
N ALA A 98 -4.39 2.98 9.20
CA ALA A 98 -4.60 3.55 10.53
C ALA A 98 -4.61 2.46 11.62
N ASP A 99 -5.25 1.33 11.36
CA ASP A 99 -5.24 0.20 12.31
C ASP A 99 -3.81 -0.32 12.52
N LEU A 100 -2.99 -0.46 11.47
CA LEU A 100 -1.58 -0.83 11.60
C LEU A 100 -0.77 0.20 12.42
N VAL A 101 -1.03 1.49 12.24
CA VAL A 101 -0.36 2.53 13.05
C VAL A 101 -0.71 2.38 14.51
N VAL A 102 -2.00 2.21 14.84
CA VAL A 102 -2.45 2.06 16.23
C VAL A 102 -1.89 0.79 16.88
N GLU A 103 -1.77 -0.29 16.14
CA GLU A 103 -1.25 -1.57 16.63
C GLU A 103 0.26 -1.55 16.86
N LEU A 104 1.03 -0.92 15.96
CA LEU A 104 2.50 -1.02 15.94
C LEU A 104 3.21 0.14 16.65
N VAL A 105 2.54 1.27 16.87
CA VAL A 105 3.13 2.42 17.57
C VAL A 105 2.83 2.31 19.07
N HIS A 106 3.87 2.42 19.88
CA HIS A 106 3.80 2.32 21.35
C HIS A 106 4.38 3.57 22.03
N ASP A 107 4.23 3.63 23.35
CA ASP A 107 4.74 4.72 24.18
C ASP A 107 6.25 4.91 24.01
N GLY A 108 6.70 6.16 24.02
CA GLY A 108 8.10 6.51 23.86
C GLY A 108 8.66 6.43 22.44
N MET A 109 7.89 5.94 21.46
CA MET A 109 8.36 5.80 20.09
C MET A 109 8.40 7.13 19.33
N SER A 110 9.35 7.20 18.40
CA SER A 110 9.40 8.20 17.34
C SER A 110 8.84 7.64 16.03
N VAL A 111 7.89 8.35 15.42
CA VAL A 111 7.18 7.92 14.22
C VAL A 111 7.40 8.92 13.09
N GLY A 112 8.09 8.49 12.05
CA GLY A 112 8.27 9.27 10.84
C GLY A 112 7.08 9.14 9.91
N ILE A 113 6.54 10.24 9.40
CA ILE A 113 5.42 10.19 8.46
C ILE A 113 5.70 10.95 7.17
N SER A 114 5.16 10.42 6.06
CA SER A 114 5.10 11.13 4.79
C SER A 114 3.77 11.89 4.64
N TRP A 115 3.55 12.53 3.50
CA TRP A 115 2.29 13.19 3.15
C TRP A 115 1.79 12.77 1.77
N GLY A 116 0.55 13.12 1.44
CA GLY A 116 -0.12 12.85 0.19
C GLY A 116 -1.49 12.21 0.39
N ARG A 117 -2.26 12.01 -0.67
CA ARG A 117 -3.66 11.55 -0.60
C ARG A 117 -3.86 10.27 0.23
N THR A 118 -3.01 9.28 0.06
CA THR A 118 -3.09 8.03 0.85
C THR A 118 -2.81 8.29 2.33
N MET A 119 -1.85 9.16 2.64
CA MET A 119 -1.56 9.54 4.03
C MET A 119 -2.68 10.38 4.64
N SER A 120 -3.36 11.23 3.86
CA SER A 120 -4.57 11.93 4.32
C SER A 120 -5.67 10.95 4.69
N ALA A 121 -5.88 9.91 3.87
CA ALA A 121 -6.85 8.86 4.17
C ALA A 121 -6.48 8.06 5.43
N VAL A 122 -5.22 7.73 5.65
CA VAL A 122 -4.76 7.13 6.92
C VAL A 122 -5.05 8.06 8.08
N ALA A 123 -4.68 9.32 7.96
CA ALA A 123 -4.87 10.33 9.00
C ALA A 123 -6.35 10.51 9.41
N SER A 124 -7.28 10.46 8.44
CA SER A 124 -8.72 10.59 8.71
C SER A 124 -9.34 9.40 9.47
N HIS A 125 -8.68 8.24 9.45
CA HIS A 125 -9.13 7.03 10.15
C HIS A 125 -8.41 6.76 11.47
N LEU A 126 -7.38 7.56 11.81
CA LEU A 126 -6.69 7.39 13.08
C LEU A 126 -7.63 7.67 14.26
N ARG A 127 -7.64 6.75 15.19
CA ARG A 127 -8.39 6.88 16.44
C ARG A 127 -7.49 7.41 17.55
N HIS A 128 -8.04 8.23 18.42
CA HIS A 128 -7.30 8.73 19.58
C HIS A 128 -6.86 7.56 20.48
N THR A 129 -5.59 7.58 20.84
CA THR A 129 -4.97 6.60 21.76
C THR A 129 -4.33 7.36 22.93
N ALA A 130 -4.40 6.80 24.12
CA ALA A 130 -3.78 7.37 25.32
C ALA A 130 -2.26 7.05 25.37
N ARG A 131 -1.55 7.30 24.27
CA ARG A 131 -0.08 7.12 24.22
C ARG A 131 0.62 8.22 25.00
N SER A 132 1.84 7.92 25.45
CA SER A 132 2.73 8.87 26.15
C SER A 132 4.10 8.92 25.48
N ASP A 133 4.72 10.10 25.51
CA ASP A 133 6.08 10.35 25.02
C ASP A 133 6.32 9.99 23.55
N VAL A 134 5.27 9.98 22.72
CA VAL A 134 5.40 9.75 21.28
C VAL A 134 5.84 11.03 20.57
N THR A 135 6.74 10.91 19.60
CA THR A 135 7.17 12.01 18.74
C THR A 135 6.85 11.68 17.28
N VAL A 136 6.10 12.55 16.61
CA VAL A 136 5.84 12.44 15.17
C VAL A 136 6.80 13.34 14.40
N VAL A 137 7.52 12.77 13.43
CA VAL A 137 8.56 13.45 12.65
C VAL A 137 8.17 13.50 11.18
N GLN A 138 8.15 14.70 10.59
CA GLN A 138 7.92 14.85 9.16
C GLN A 138 9.15 14.39 8.36
N LEU A 139 8.98 13.36 7.51
CA LEU A 139 10.10 12.69 6.81
C LEU A 139 10.57 13.42 5.56
N LYS A 140 9.75 14.29 4.97
CA LYS A 140 10.06 15.01 3.72
C LYS A 140 9.48 16.42 3.76
N GLY A 141 10.12 17.34 3.05
CA GLY A 141 9.60 18.70 2.89
C GLY A 141 8.19 18.71 2.28
N GLY A 142 7.35 19.65 2.69
CA GLY A 142 5.94 19.74 2.31
C GLY A 142 5.56 21.03 1.60
N SER A 143 6.40 22.08 1.64
CA SER A 143 6.08 23.36 1.01
C SER A 143 5.99 23.23 -0.52
N SER A 144 4.92 23.76 -1.10
CA SER A 144 4.64 23.80 -2.53
C SER A 144 4.90 25.20 -3.08
N TYR A 145 5.35 25.30 -4.33
CA TYR A 145 5.42 26.55 -5.11
C TYR A 145 4.22 26.71 -6.05
N SER A 146 3.32 25.75 -6.07
CA SER A 146 2.07 25.78 -6.82
C SER A 146 0.87 25.93 -5.87
N GLU A 147 -0.32 26.10 -6.43
CA GLU A 147 -1.57 26.12 -5.64
C GLU A 147 -2.00 24.73 -5.12
N LEU A 148 -1.25 23.68 -5.46
CA LEU A 148 -1.56 22.31 -5.05
C LEU A 148 -1.18 22.11 -3.57
N ALA A 149 -2.16 21.71 -2.77
CA ALA A 149 -1.95 21.40 -1.37
C ALA A 149 -1.32 20.01 -1.17
N THR A 150 -0.32 19.93 -0.31
CA THR A 150 0.28 18.68 0.14
C THR A 150 -0.48 18.06 1.32
N ASN A 151 -1.25 18.85 2.05
CA ASN A 151 -1.93 18.53 3.31
C ASN A 151 -0.98 17.96 4.37
N ASP A 152 0.29 18.31 4.29
CA ASP A 152 1.31 17.80 5.20
C ASP A 152 1.08 18.26 6.64
N PHE A 153 0.64 19.49 6.83
CA PHE A 153 0.35 20.05 8.15
C PHE A 153 -0.87 19.36 8.80
N GLU A 154 -1.96 19.19 8.06
CA GLU A 154 -3.18 18.53 8.53
C GLU A 154 -2.90 17.05 8.88
N ILE A 155 -2.10 16.37 8.05
CA ILE A 155 -1.70 14.98 8.30
C ILE A 155 -0.87 14.90 9.58
N MET A 156 0.15 15.75 9.73
CA MET A 156 0.97 15.82 10.94
C MET A 156 0.13 16.05 12.19
N ARG A 157 -0.80 17.01 12.13
CA ARG A 157 -1.71 17.33 13.24
C ARG A 157 -2.57 16.12 13.61
N ALA A 158 -3.19 15.45 12.62
CA ALA A 158 -4.04 14.31 12.88
C ALA A 158 -3.28 13.14 13.54
N PHE A 159 -2.03 12.88 13.11
CA PHE A 159 -1.18 11.88 13.75
C PHE A 159 -0.82 12.28 15.18
N CYS A 160 -0.49 13.55 15.44
CA CYS A 160 -0.19 14.02 16.80
C CYS A 160 -1.41 13.93 17.71
N ASP A 161 -2.58 14.36 17.22
CA ASP A 161 -3.83 14.32 18.00
C ASP A 161 -4.22 12.86 18.33
N ALA A 162 -4.08 11.94 17.37
CA ALA A 162 -4.43 10.53 17.55
C ALA A 162 -3.48 9.79 18.49
N LEU A 163 -2.18 10.07 18.41
CA LEU A 163 -1.14 9.37 19.18
C LEU A 163 -0.76 10.14 20.47
N ASN A 164 -1.43 11.23 20.80
CA ASN A 164 -1.05 12.14 21.91
C ASN A 164 0.44 12.51 21.86
N ALA A 165 0.91 12.91 20.68
CA ALA A 165 2.33 13.04 20.36
C ALA A 165 2.78 14.49 20.18
N THR A 166 4.07 14.74 20.35
CA THR A 166 4.73 15.97 19.96
C THR A 166 5.17 15.95 18.49
N ALA A 167 5.16 17.10 17.81
CA ALA A 167 5.49 17.21 16.39
C ALA A 167 6.90 17.76 16.15
N MET A 168 7.58 17.19 15.16
CA MET A 168 8.80 17.74 14.55
C MET A 168 8.52 18.01 13.06
N TYR A 169 8.15 19.24 12.73
CA TYR A 169 7.87 19.67 11.35
C TYR A 169 9.16 19.97 10.58
N LEU A 170 9.21 19.59 9.31
CA LEU A 170 10.28 19.93 8.38
C LEU A 170 9.81 21.05 7.43
N PRO A 171 9.97 22.33 7.77
CA PRO A 171 9.40 23.47 7.05
C PRO A 171 10.24 23.80 5.79
N LEU A 172 10.41 22.83 4.92
CA LEU A 172 11.22 22.93 3.72
C LEU A 172 10.40 22.53 2.47
N PRO A 173 10.77 23.03 1.28
CA PRO A 173 10.31 22.45 0.03
C PRO A 173 10.70 20.96 -0.08
N ALA A 174 9.89 20.18 -0.78
CA ALA A 174 10.21 18.77 -1.06
C ALA A 174 11.49 18.64 -1.88
N ILE A 175 11.64 19.49 -2.89
CA ILE A 175 12.79 19.52 -3.80
C ILE A 175 13.26 20.98 -3.94
N PHE A 176 14.54 21.23 -3.74
CA PHE A 176 15.14 22.55 -3.91
C PHE A 176 15.51 22.80 -5.38
N GLN A 177 15.55 24.05 -5.78
CA GLN A 177 16.03 24.44 -7.12
C GLN A 177 17.53 24.14 -7.29
N ASP A 178 18.31 24.32 -6.20
CA ASP A 178 19.75 24.19 -6.19
C ASP A 178 20.26 23.36 -5.03
N VAL A 179 21.23 22.49 -5.30
CA VAL A 179 21.90 21.63 -4.31
C VAL A 179 22.63 22.45 -3.22
N ARG A 180 23.23 23.59 -3.60
CA ARG A 180 23.98 24.44 -2.67
C ARG A 180 23.06 25.04 -1.63
N THR A 181 21.88 25.53 -2.06
CA THR A 181 20.85 26.06 -1.16
C THR A 181 20.45 25.02 -0.13
N LEU A 182 20.11 23.80 -0.55
CA LEU A 182 19.79 22.71 0.37
C LEU A 182 20.97 22.40 1.30
N SER A 183 22.19 22.43 0.81
CA SER A 183 23.39 22.16 1.62
C SER A 183 23.61 23.20 2.71
N VAL A 184 23.29 24.46 2.45
CA VAL A 184 23.32 25.53 3.45
C VAL A 184 22.22 25.35 4.49
N VAL A 185 20.99 25.12 4.05
CA VAL A 185 19.84 24.94 4.93
C VAL A 185 19.99 23.74 5.86
N LYS A 186 20.57 22.64 5.38
CA LYS A 186 20.87 21.45 6.20
C LYS A 186 21.86 21.71 7.35
N ARG A 187 22.63 22.80 7.32
CA ARG A 187 23.56 23.17 8.41
C ARG A 187 22.87 23.94 9.53
N ASP A 188 21.67 24.46 9.29
CA ASP A 188 20.88 25.07 10.37
C ASP A 188 20.66 24.03 11.47
N PRO A 189 20.95 24.35 12.77
CA PRO A 189 20.85 23.38 13.85
C PRO A 189 19.45 22.82 14.05
N HIS A 190 18.40 23.61 13.83
CA HIS A 190 17.03 23.16 13.96
C HIS A 190 16.67 22.19 12.84
N ILE A 191 16.98 22.51 11.60
CA ILE A 191 16.76 21.65 10.44
C ILE A 191 17.59 20.36 10.56
N ALA A 192 18.86 20.47 10.95
CA ALA A 192 19.74 19.32 11.15
C ALA A 192 19.17 18.34 12.20
N LYS A 193 18.62 18.88 13.32
CA LYS A 193 17.97 18.08 14.36
C LYS A 193 16.78 17.30 13.83
N ILE A 194 15.89 17.95 13.03
CA ILE A 194 14.70 17.29 12.46
C ILE A 194 15.11 16.20 11.47
N LEU A 195 16.05 16.50 10.56
CA LEU A 195 16.57 15.52 9.59
C LEU A 195 17.22 14.32 10.29
N GLN A 196 17.97 14.57 11.38
CA GLN A 196 18.57 13.51 12.18
C GLN A 196 17.49 12.66 12.89
N ALA A 197 16.47 13.30 13.46
CA ALA A 197 15.34 12.61 14.08
C ALA A 197 14.65 11.69 13.06
N GLY A 198 14.36 12.18 11.84
CA GLY A 198 13.76 11.37 10.77
C GLY A 198 14.56 10.11 10.40
N ARG A 199 15.90 10.19 10.47
CA ARG A 199 16.79 9.04 10.20
C ARG A 199 16.82 8.02 11.34
N ARG A 200 16.33 8.37 12.53
CA ARG A 200 16.42 7.54 13.75
C ARG A 200 15.06 7.10 14.26
N THR A 201 13.99 7.38 13.53
CA THR A 201 12.64 6.99 13.93
C THR A 201 12.54 5.49 14.15
N ASP A 202 11.76 5.09 15.16
CA ASP A 202 11.49 3.69 15.48
C ASP A 202 10.51 3.09 14.48
N ALA A 203 9.56 3.89 14.02
CA ALA A 203 8.60 3.50 12.98
C ALA A 203 8.52 4.57 11.89
N VAL A 204 8.18 4.16 10.66
CA VAL A 204 7.86 5.05 9.55
C VAL A 204 6.55 4.64 8.90
N VAL A 205 5.71 5.63 8.59
CA VAL A 205 4.45 5.43 7.85
C VAL A 205 4.55 6.21 6.54
N PHE A 206 4.45 5.50 5.44
CA PHE A 206 4.67 6.11 4.14
C PHE A 206 3.86 5.45 3.03
N THR A 207 3.80 6.11 1.90
CA THR A 207 3.19 5.59 0.66
C THR A 207 4.20 5.63 -0.47
N VAL A 208 3.98 4.80 -1.47
CA VAL A 208 4.67 4.93 -2.76
C VAL A 208 3.79 5.67 -3.75
N GLY A 209 4.37 6.61 -4.46
CA GLY A 209 3.73 7.37 -5.53
C GLY A 209 3.97 6.74 -6.90
N SER A 210 3.03 6.95 -7.82
CA SER A 210 3.27 6.73 -9.25
C SER A 210 3.93 7.96 -9.85
N VAL A 211 4.91 7.78 -10.72
CA VAL A 211 5.56 8.88 -11.44
C VAL A 211 4.94 8.98 -12.83
N GLY A 212 4.17 10.02 -13.03
CA GLY A 212 3.50 10.38 -14.27
C GLY A 212 3.22 11.88 -14.26
N ARG A 213 2.97 12.50 -15.42
CA ARG A 213 2.78 13.95 -15.56
C ARG A 213 1.73 14.54 -14.59
N GLN A 214 0.74 13.73 -14.17
CA GLN A 214 -0.32 14.12 -13.23
C GLN A 214 0.04 13.86 -11.75
N SER A 215 1.25 13.37 -11.45
CA SER A 215 1.66 13.08 -10.08
C SER A 215 1.82 14.35 -9.28
N LEU A 216 1.29 14.40 -8.06
CA LEU A 216 1.36 15.57 -7.19
C LEU A 216 2.78 16.10 -7.04
N ILE A 217 3.76 15.22 -6.76
CA ILE A 217 5.15 15.60 -6.54
C ILE A 217 5.80 16.29 -7.74
N LEU A 218 5.39 15.96 -8.97
CA LEU A 218 5.92 16.60 -10.18
C LEU A 218 5.28 17.96 -10.46
N ASN A 219 4.13 18.27 -9.84
CA ASN A 219 3.34 19.48 -10.07
C ASN A 219 3.41 20.50 -8.92
N LEU A 220 4.33 20.33 -7.97
CA LEU A 220 4.53 21.27 -6.85
C LEU A 220 5.36 22.51 -7.25
N GLY A 221 5.76 22.66 -8.53
CA GLY A 221 6.52 23.81 -9.03
C GLY A 221 8.03 23.74 -8.74
N HIS A 222 8.56 22.59 -8.32
CA HIS A 222 9.99 22.42 -7.99
C HIS A 222 10.85 21.98 -9.17
N LEU A 223 10.25 21.50 -10.25
CA LEU A 223 10.88 20.85 -11.39
C LEU A 223 10.57 21.61 -12.69
N ASN A 224 11.52 21.67 -13.59
CA ASN A 224 11.28 22.11 -14.95
C ASN A 224 10.79 20.96 -15.84
N ASP A 225 10.32 21.28 -17.06
CA ASP A 225 9.73 20.29 -17.96
C ASP A 225 10.69 19.16 -18.35
N GLN A 226 11.97 19.47 -18.55
CA GLN A 226 12.99 18.47 -18.89
C GLN A 226 13.22 17.48 -17.73
N GLU A 227 13.24 17.98 -16.50
CA GLU A 227 13.38 17.15 -15.30
C GLU A 227 12.15 16.27 -15.06
N VAL A 228 10.95 16.80 -15.35
CA VAL A 228 9.71 16.02 -15.30
C VAL A 228 9.74 14.88 -16.32
N GLU A 229 10.17 15.14 -17.57
CA GLU A 229 10.33 14.12 -18.61
C GLU A 229 11.31 13.02 -18.17
N GLU A 230 12.50 13.41 -17.69
CA GLU A 230 13.52 12.46 -17.25
C GLU A 230 13.01 11.60 -16.10
N LEU A 231 12.28 12.18 -15.13
CA LEU A 231 11.67 11.42 -14.02
C LEU A 231 10.58 10.46 -14.52
N VAL A 232 9.72 10.88 -15.43
CA VAL A 232 8.64 10.03 -15.98
C VAL A 232 9.22 8.84 -16.75
N GLU A 233 10.31 9.05 -17.49
CA GLU A 233 10.97 7.99 -18.25
C GLU A 233 11.72 6.99 -17.36
N ARG A 234 12.49 7.49 -16.38
CA ARG A 234 13.45 6.68 -15.63
C ARG A 234 12.90 6.10 -14.34
N SER A 235 11.82 6.69 -13.78
CA SER A 235 11.34 6.28 -12.46
C SER A 235 10.24 5.24 -12.53
N ALA A 236 10.33 4.22 -11.68
CA ALA A 236 9.26 3.27 -11.43
C ALA A 236 8.26 3.79 -10.39
N GLY A 237 8.69 4.68 -9.51
CA GLY A 237 7.87 5.27 -8.46
C GLY A 237 8.68 6.25 -7.61
N ASP A 238 8.00 6.82 -6.60
CA ASP A 238 8.65 7.59 -5.54
C ASP A 238 8.24 7.09 -4.16
N ALA A 239 9.12 7.25 -3.19
CA ALA A 239 8.84 7.11 -1.76
C ALA A 239 9.46 8.30 -1.03
N CYS A 240 8.68 9.04 -0.25
CA CYS A 240 9.13 10.26 0.42
C CYS A 240 9.82 11.26 -0.52
N SER A 241 9.29 11.45 -1.73
CA SER A 241 9.84 12.30 -2.80
C SER A 241 11.19 11.83 -3.36
N ARG A 242 11.63 10.61 -3.05
CA ARG A 242 12.79 9.95 -3.63
C ARG A 242 12.35 9.05 -4.77
N PHE A 243 12.86 9.32 -5.96
CA PHE A 243 12.51 8.59 -7.17
C PHE A 243 13.43 7.39 -7.36
N TYR A 244 12.83 6.22 -7.62
CA TYR A 244 13.56 4.96 -7.75
C TYR A 244 13.24 4.24 -9.06
N THR A 245 14.21 3.47 -9.59
CA THR A 245 14.04 2.61 -10.77
C THR A 245 13.31 1.31 -10.39
N ARG A 246 13.04 0.46 -11.37
CA ARG A 246 12.42 -0.87 -11.12
C ARG A 246 13.29 -1.78 -10.25
N GLU A 247 14.59 -1.58 -10.28
CA GLU A 247 15.59 -2.31 -9.50
C GLU A 247 15.74 -1.73 -8.08
N GLY A 248 15.11 -0.58 -7.79
CA GLY A 248 15.17 0.09 -6.50
C GLY A 248 16.34 1.06 -6.35
N ALA A 249 17.09 1.31 -7.39
CA ALA A 249 18.15 2.31 -7.38
C ALA A 249 17.60 3.74 -7.51
N CYS A 250 18.39 4.75 -7.15
CA CYS A 250 18.04 6.15 -7.38
C CYS A 250 17.89 6.42 -8.88
N ALA A 251 16.71 6.93 -9.31
CA ALA A 251 16.40 7.12 -10.72
C ALA A 251 17.14 8.30 -11.34
N VAL A 252 17.18 9.45 -10.64
CA VAL A 252 17.81 10.70 -11.11
C VAL A 252 18.63 11.31 -9.98
N PRO A 253 19.94 10.99 -9.89
CA PRO A 253 20.82 11.46 -8.81
C PRO A 253 20.91 12.97 -8.66
N ALA A 254 20.78 13.72 -9.74
CA ALA A 254 20.81 15.19 -9.71
C ALA A 254 19.63 15.77 -8.92
N ILE A 255 18.42 15.20 -9.07
CA ILE A 255 17.22 15.60 -8.34
C ILE A 255 17.29 15.07 -6.90
N ASP A 256 17.75 13.84 -6.72
CA ASP A 256 17.88 13.24 -5.38
C ASP A 256 18.79 14.08 -4.45
N LYS A 257 19.92 14.58 -4.96
CA LYS A 257 20.85 15.43 -4.19
C LYS A 257 20.21 16.73 -3.68
N ARG A 258 19.16 17.24 -4.31
CA ARG A 258 18.45 18.47 -3.90
C ARG A 258 17.08 18.20 -3.29
N THR A 259 16.74 16.94 -3.01
CA THR A 259 15.52 16.54 -2.32
C THR A 259 15.71 16.62 -0.80
N ALA A 260 14.78 17.27 -0.11
CA ALA A 260 14.80 17.45 1.34
C ALA A 260 14.01 16.35 2.05
N GLY A 261 14.65 15.68 2.99
CA GLY A 261 14.04 14.62 3.80
C GLY A 261 14.88 13.36 3.88
N ILE A 262 14.25 12.29 4.33
CA ILE A 262 14.86 10.96 4.50
C ILE A 262 15.34 10.40 3.15
N SER A 263 16.44 9.68 3.14
CA SER A 263 16.91 8.92 1.98
C SER A 263 16.15 7.59 1.84
N LEU A 264 16.19 6.94 0.66
CA LEU A 264 15.64 5.59 0.48
C LEU A 264 16.34 4.57 1.37
N GLU A 265 17.66 4.70 1.54
CA GLU A 265 18.48 3.86 2.39
C GLU A 265 18.08 3.99 3.87
N ASP A 266 18.00 5.23 4.38
CA ASP A 266 17.56 5.49 5.75
C ASP A 266 16.12 5.00 5.97
N LEU A 267 15.22 5.21 5.01
CA LEU A 267 13.84 4.73 5.08
C LEU A 267 13.77 3.19 5.13
N ALA A 268 14.55 2.51 4.29
CA ALA A 268 14.63 1.05 4.23
C ALA A 268 15.24 0.44 5.50
N SER A 269 16.09 1.19 6.22
CA SER A 269 16.76 0.73 7.45
C SER A 269 15.93 0.93 8.73
N ARG A 270 14.74 1.53 8.66
CA ARG A 270 13.92 1.72 9.86
C ARG A 270 13.43 0.39 10.42
N PRO A 271 13.37 0.25 11.77
CA PRO A 271 12.91 -0.98 12.41
C PRO A 271 11.50 -1.38 11.98
N ILE A 272 10.54 -0.46 12.12
CA ILE A 272 9.15 -0.66 11.74
C ILE A 272 8.83 0.21 10.52
N ARG A 273 8.30 -0.42 9.47
CA ARG A 273 7.93 0.27 8.23
C ARG A 273 6.49 -0.09 7.86
N ILE A 274 5.61 0.91 7.85
CA ILE A 274 4.21 0.78 7.49
C ILE A 274 4.03 1.40 6.10
N LEU A 275 3.89 0.57 5.09
CA LEU A 275 3.63 1.00 3.72
C LEU A 275 2.14 0.88 3.43
N VAL A 276 1.50 1.98 3.04
CA VAL A 276 0.12 1.99 2.57
C VAL A 276 0.08 2.33 1.09
N ALA A 277 -0.36 1.40 0.26
CA ALA A 277 -0.34 1.59 -1.19
C ALA A 277 -1.51 0.88 -1.89
N GLY A 278 -2.11 1.54 -2.87
CA GLY A 278 -3.18 0.95 -3.69
C GLY A 278 -3.47 1.73 -4.96
N GLY A 279 -4.26 1.11 -5.83
CA GLY A 279 -4.66 1.66 -7.12
C GLY A 279 -3.89 1.08 -8.30
N GLN A 280 -4.58 0.98 -9.45
CA GLN A 280 -4.07 0.35 -10.68
C GLN A 280 -2.75 0.94 -11.16
N HIS A 281 -2.56 2.26 -11.01
CA HIS A 281 -1.36 2.97 -11.45
C HIS A 281 -0.09 2.57 -10.68
N LYS A 282 -0.24 2.06 -9.45
CA LYS A 282 0.89 1.64 -8.60
C LYS A 282 1.26 0.17 -8.78
N ALA A 283 0.30 -0.71 -9.15
CA ALA A 283 0.52 -2.15 -9.24
C ALA A 283 1.38 -2.58 -10.45
N GLY A 284 1.31 -1.88 -11.58
CA GLY A 284 2.15 -2.17 -12.77
C GLY A 284 3.64 -1.88 -12.56
N ARG A 285 3.98 -1.12 -11.53
CA ARG A 285 5.33 -0.63 -11.21
C ARG A 285 5.89 -1.21 -9.91
N GLY A 286 5.52 -2.43 -9.56
CA GLY A 286 5.75 -3.17 -8.29
C GLY A 286 7.16 -3.18 -7.68
N ALA A 287 8.02 -2.26 -8.10
CA ALA A 287 9.37 -2.07 -7.58
C ALA A 287 9.40 -1.53 -6.13
N GLY A 288 8.32 -0.87 -5.68
CA GLY A 288 8.30 -0.25 -4.35
C GLY A 288 8.56 -1.21 -3.20
N LEU A 289 8.03 -2.44 -3.27
CA LEU A 289 8.26 -3.45 -2.23
C LEU A 289 9.67 -4.08 -2.29
N GLN A 290 10.29 -4.12 -3.48
CA GLN A 290 11.66 -4.65 -3.59
C GLN A 290 12.68 -3.74 -2.92
N VAL A 291 12.44 -2.43 -2.92
CA VAL A 291 13.30 -1.43 -2.27
C VAL A 291 13.31 -1.60 -0.74
N PHE A 292 12.19 -2.10 -0.19
CA PHE A 292 11.98 -2.14 1.26
C PHE A 292 12.00 -3.55 1.86
N LYS A 293 12.71 -4.51 1.25
CA LYS A 293 12.86 -5.88 1.78
C LYS A 293 13.53 -5.91 3.14
N GLY A 294 13.07 -6.85 3.98
CA GLY A 294 13.64 -7.12 5.30
C GLY A 294 13.09 -6.22 6.42
N GLY A 295 13.22 -6.66 7.66
CA GLY A 295 12.69 -6.00 8.85
C GLY A 295 11.17 -6.10 8.99
N LEU A 296 10.60 -5.44 10.00
CA LEU A 296 9.17 -5.42 10.25
C LEU A 296 8.49 -4.50 9.23
N LEU A 297 8.15 -5.00 8.05
CA LEU A 297 7.38 -4.29 7.04
C LEU A 297 5.93 -4.78 7.07
N ALA A 298 5.03 -3.94 7.55
CA ALA A 298 3.59 -4.13 7.44
C ALA A 298 3.06 -3.30 6.27
N ALA A 299 2.14 -3.85 5.51
CA ALA A 299 1.67 -3.17 4.31
C ALA A 299 0.17 -3.39 4.08
N ALA A 300 -0.54 -2.31 3.76
CA ALA A 300 -1.92 -2.36 3.32
C ALA A 300 -2.00 -2.18 1.80
N PHE A 301 -2.65 -3.12 1.10
CA PHE A 301 -2.78 -3.14 -0.35
C PHE A 301 -4.22 -3.28 -0.80
N THR A 302 -4.49 -3.01 -2.08
CA THR A 302 -5.80 -3.25 -2.69
C THR A 302 -5.73 -4.25 -3.83
N VAL A 303 -6.82 -5.00 -4.01
CA VAL A 303 -6.96 -6.06 -5.02
C VAL A 303 -7.79 -5.61 -6.22
N GLN A 304 -8.63 -4.57 -6.11
CA GLN A 304 -9.60 -4.21 -7.13
C GLN A 304 -8.94 -3.83 -8.47
N GLY A 305 -9.35 -4.50 -9.53
CA GLY A 305 -8.85 -4.30 -10.90
C GLY A 305 -7.43 -4.81 -11.15
N ASN A 306 -6.74 -5.34 -10.15
CA ASN A 306 -5.33 -5.72 -10.20
C ASN A 306 -5.03 -7.13 -9.71
N GLU A 307 -6.04 -7.94 -9.43
CA GLU A 307 -5.83 -9.31 -8.95
C GLU A 307 -4.88 -10.09 -9.88
N ALA A 308 -5.08 -9.98 -11.19
CA ALA A 308 -4.19 -10.60 -12.17
C ALA A 308 -2.78 -9.99 -12.18
N ALA A 309 -2.62 -8.70 -11.87
CA ALA A 309 -1.31 -8.05 -11.75
C ALA A 309 -0.62 -8.45 -10.46
N LEU A 310 -1.33 -8.48 -9.33
CA LEU A 310 -0.82 -8.96 -8.05
C LEU A 310 -0.50 -10.45 -8.08
N ARG A 311 -1.35 -11.30 -8.70
CA ARG A 311 -1.09 -12.73 -8.92
C ARG A 311 0.13 -12.94 -9.81
N ARG A 312 0.26 -12.20 -10.93
CA ARG A 312 1.46 -12.25 -11.79
C ARG A 312 2.70 -11.78 -11.06
N TRP A 313 2.56 -10.74 -10.25
CA TRP A 313 3.65 -10.17 -9.48
C TRP A 313 4.08 -11.09 -8.33
N ALA A 314 3.13 -11.65 -7.57
CA ALA A 314 3.37 -12.66 -6.54
C ALA A 314 3.82 -14.02 -7.10
N GLY A 315 3.55 -14.32 -8.38
CA GLY A 315 3.90 -15.60 -9.04
C GLY A 315 5.20 -15.60 -9.83
N ARG A 316 5.81 -14.45 -10.15
CA ARG A 316 7.10 -14.44 -10.86
C ARG A 316 8.21 -14.91 -9.92
N ARG A 317 8.83 -16.06 -10.23
CA ARG A 317 10.13 -16.43 -9.63
C ARG A 317 11.12 -15.35 -10.03
N LEU A 318 11.87 -14.84 -9.06
CA LEU A 318 13.08 -14.08 -9.36
C LEU A 318 13.97 -15.01 -10.18
N ALA A 319 14.31 -14.61 -11.40
CA ALA A 319 15.45 -15.21 -12.06
C ALA A 319 16.61 -15.07 -11.09
N SER A 320 17.18 -16.22 -10.72
CA SER A 320 18.27 -16.34 -9.76
C SER A 320 19.51 -15.59 -10.26
N GLY A 321 19.63 -14.33 -9.86
CA GLY A 321 20.82 -13.51 -9.97
C GLY A 321 21.34 -13.28 -8.56
N CYS A 322 22.23 -14.18 -8.11
CA CYS A 322 22.99 -14.04 -6.87
C CYS A 322 23.67 -12.67 -6.79
N VAL A 323 23.35 -11.94 -5.75
CA VAL A 323 24.37 -11.10 -5.09
C VAL A 323 24.73 -11.85 -3.81
N GLN A 324 25.89 -12.50 -3.83
CA GLN A 324 26.51 -13.06 -2.63
C GLN A 324 26.84 -11.90 -1.68
N PRO A 325 26.69 -12.07 -0.35
CA PRO A 325 27.21 -11.11 0.62
C PRO A 325 28.72 -11.11 0.51
N GLY A 326 29.29 -9.95 0.14
CA GLY A 326 30.75 -9.75 0.15
C GLY A 326 31.26 -9.92 1.56
N HIS A 327 32.25 -10.80 1.71
CA HIS A 327 33.13 -10.92 2.88
C HIS A 327 33.74 -9.55 3.16
N PHE A 328 33.43 -8.93 4.27
CA PHE A 328 34.30 -7.94 4.89
C PHE A 328 35.44 -8.70 5.56
N SER A 329 36.59 -8.63 4.94
CA SER A 329 37.84 -9.04 5.58
C SER A 329 38.25 -7.97 6.60
N ASP A 330 38.46 -8.42 7.83
CA ASP A 330 39.19 -7.70 8.88
C ASP A 330 40.52 -7.17 8.34
N ALA A 331 40.74 -5.86 8.43
CA ALA A 331 42.04 -5.27 8.45
C ALA A 331 42.19 -4.55 9.80
N GLY A 332 42.97 -5.15 10.68
CA GLY A 332 43.34 -4.64 11.98
C GLY A 332 44.30 -3.43 11.92
N PRO A 333 44.64 -2.84 13.08
CA PRO A 333 45.12 -1.48 13.21
C PRO A 333 46.62 -1.36 12.92
N VAL A 334 46.99 -0.26 12.26
CA VAL A 334 48.26 0.47 12.51
C VAL A 334 47.95 1.97 12.49
#